data_f5f36f92098743346ca1453aa91941d6
#
_entry.id   f5f36f92098743346ca1453aa91941d6
#
_cell.length_a   1.000
_cell.length_b   1.000
_cell.length_c   1.000
_cell.angle_alpha   90.00
_cell.angle_beta   90.00
_cell.angle_gamma   90.00
#
_symmetry.space_group_name_H-M   'P 1'
#
loop_
_entity.id
_entity.type
_entity.pdbx_description
1 polymer ?
#
loop_
_entity_poly.entity_id
_entity_poly.type
_entity_poly.pdbx_seq_one_letter_code
_entity_poly.pdbx_strand_id
1 'polypeptide(L)'
;MVVTGEDLREGLTAIISVKIPEPQYDSQNKFRLCNAEVEGLVNSLLGQKLEEVCETNPKIATAICKKANAAAVAREAARKARELARRKGAFSGGGLPGKLADCQSRDMEETELYLVEGDSAGGSAKSGRERKYQAILPLRGKVLNVEKARADKMLANAEIFTLIQAIGANIGDEFNIDKLRYGKIIIMTDADVDGSHIRTLLLTFFYRQMAALIEQGRVYCAQPPLFRVSRGKASEYVTSVDEMNSTLLKLGNKGTRVATLGRVAQLEGDDLERLLKPLVRLEALRNNLKRKGIIFEDYLKLEDDGLFPEWHVVVGVDEGFFFNEEAAENFRKERIAALLAKNEAENANSLEPKKSKPKTEHGNGNGNGDSEEGAGDANDAVAGQATLVVSGLGVEKRHLNEATALSECFAELAACGFSRQDYLGYSAETGYKFTVIDDKNNETPAASLAGVLEKVRENGKKGIEVQRYKGLGEMNAEQLWETTMDPARRTLLRVRLEDAYAADDMFKILMGDVVSARKEFIEQHALEVTDLDV
;
A
#
# COMPACT_ATOMS: atom_id res chain seq x y z
N MET A 1 -8.80 9.65 -39.70
CA MET A 1 -8.60 9.87 -38.27
C MET A 1 -7.66 11.04 -38.15
N VAL A 2 -8.04 12.10 -37.41
CA VAL A 2 -7.21 13.31 -37.26
C VAL A 2 -6.59 13.27 -35.87
N VAL A 3 -5.26 13.32 -35.80
CA VAL A 3 -4.50 13.48 -34.56
C VAL A 3 -4.65 14.92 -34.08
N THR A 4 -4.97 15.11 -32.82
CA THR A 4 -5.15 16.44 -32.20
C THR A 4 -3.94 16.80 -31.35
N GLY A 5 -3.82 18.07 -30.94
CA GLY A 5 -2.75 18.50 -30.04
C GLY A 5 -2.83 17.82 -28.66
N GLU A 6 -4.00 17.33 -28.23
CA GLU A 6 -4.16 16.54 -27.01
C GLU A 6 -3.55 15.16 -27.15
N ASP A 7 -3.74 14.50 -28.30
CA ASP A 7 -3.15 13.19 -28.58
C ASP A 7 -1.60 13.25 -28.59
N LEU A 8 -1.04 14.39 -29.04
CA LEU A 8 0.42 14.62 -29.03
C LEU A 8 0.96 14.89 -27.61
N ARG A 9 0.13 15.47 -26.74
CA ARG A 9 0.51 15.77 -25.35
C ARG A 9 0.26 14.63 -24.37
N GLU A 10 -0.38 13.56 -24.81
CA GLU A 10 -0.66 12.43 -23.93
C GLU A 10 0.64 11.81 -23.36
N GLY A 11 0.73 11.82 -22.02
CA GLY A 11 1.89 11.37 -21.27
C GLY A 11 3.10 12.31 -21.33
N LEU A 12 2.91 13.55 -21.81
CA LEU A 12 3.92 14.60 -21.74
C LEU A 12 3.90 15.25 -20.35
N THR A 13 5.04 15.19 -19.67
CA THR A 13 5.33 16.03 -18.50
C THR A 13 6.36 17.07 -18.91
N ALA A 14 6.03 18.35 -18.75
CA ALA A 14 6.93 19.44 -19.13
C ALA A 14 6.98 20.50 -18.03
N ILE A 15 8.18 21.02 -17.77
CA ILE A 15 8.41 22.15 -16.88
C ILE A 15 8.97 23.29 -17.73
N ILE A 16 8.27 24.43 -17.70
CA ILE A 16 8.71 25.65 -18.39
C ILE A 16 9.25 26.59 -17.32
N SER A 17 10.54 26.92 -17.39
CA SER A 17 11.18 27.88 -16.51
C SER A 17 11.63 29.09 -17.33
N VAL A 18 11.12 30.27 -17.00
CA VAL A 18 11.47 31.52 -17.68
C VAL A 18 12.00 32.53 -16.67
N LYS A 19 12.99 33.30 -17.06
CA LYS A 19 13.51 34.45 -16.29
C LYS A 19 13.17 35.72 -17.07
N ILE A 20 12.34 36.54 -16.46
CA ILE A 20 11.92 37.83 -17.05
C ILE A 20 12.21 38.96 -16.05
N PRO A 21 12.62 40.15 -16.54
CA PRO A 21 12.98 41.27 -15.66
C PRO A 21 11.82 41.76 -14.83
N GLU A 22 10.62 41.86 -15.44
CA GLU A 22 9.41 42.43 -14.79
C GLU A 22 8.22 41.46 -14.95
N PRO A 23 8.09 40.44 -14.09
CA PRO A 23 6.98 39.51 -14.17
C PRO A 23 5.66 40.16 -13.71
N GLN A 24 4.67 40.13 -14.57
CA GLN A 24 3.31 40.58 -14.28
C GLN A 24 2.40 39.39 -14.02
N TYR A 25 1.65 39.44 -12.92
CA TYR A 25 0.74 38.36 -12.51
C TYR A 25 -0.69 38.93 -12.39
N ASP A 26 -1.69 38.06 -12.65
CA ASP A 26 -3.11 38.42 -12.54
C ASP A 26 -3.58 38.60 -11.11
N SER A 27 -2.86 38.03 -10.12
CA SER A 27 -3.23 38.13 -8.72
C SER A 27 -1.98 38.08 -7.81
N GLN A 28 -2.18 38.46 -6.55
CA GLN A 28 -1.11 38.42 -5.53
C GLN A 28 -0.55 37.00 -5.29
N ASN A 29 -1.34 35.96 -5.59
CA ASN A 29 -0.93 34.57 -5.44
C ASN A 29 0.01 34.09 -6.55
N LYS A 30 0.29 34.91 -7.57
CA LYS A 30 1.24 34.65 -8.66
C LYS A 30 1.00 33.35 -9.43
N PHE A 31 -0.25 32.87 -9.52
CA PHE A 31 -0.59 31.64 -10.20
C PHE A 31 -0.56 31.75 -11.72
N ARG A 32 -0.79 32.93 -12.27
CA ARG A 32 -0.84 33.14 -13.71
C ARG A 32 0.03 34.32 -14.11
N LEU A 33 1.01 34.04 -14.98
CA LEU A 33 1.85 35.06 -15.60
C LEU A 33 1.04 35.75 -16.73
N CYS A 34 1.04 37.08 -16.76
CA CYS A 34 0.28 37.87 -17.72
C CYS A 34 1.12 38.57 -18.80
N ASN A 35 2.43 38.34 -18.81
CA ASN A 35 3.33 38.85 -19.83
C ASN A 35 3.05 38.20 -21.20
N ALA A 36 2.35 38.92 -22.09
CA ALA A 36 1.91 38.39 -23.38
C ALA A 36 3.07 38.01 -24.32
N GLU A 37 4.20 38.70 -24.22
CA GLU A 37 5.40 38.44 -25.01
C GLU A 37 6.05 37.08 -24.71
N VAL A 38 5.90 36.56 -23.48
CA VAL A 38 6.53 35.32 -23.03
C VAL A 38 5.98 34.11 -23.79
N GLU A 39 4.67 34.07 -24.01
CA GLU A 39 4.01 32.98 -24.74
C GLU A 39 4.57 32.87 -26.18
N GLY A 40 4.71 33.99 -26.87
CA GLY A 40 5.25 34.02 -28.22
C GLY A 40 6.69 33.58 -28.30
N LEU A 41 7.52 34.04 -27.36
CA LEU A 41 8.93 33.66 -27.29
C LEU A 41 9.12 32.16 -26.98
N VAL A 42 8.40 31.62 -26.01
CA VAL A 42 8.45 30.21 -25.65
C VAL A 42 7.96 29.33 -26.80
N ASN A 43 6.85 29.68 -27.43
CA ASN A 43 6.32 28.94 -28.59
C ASN A 43 7.31 28.91 -29.76
N SER A 44 7.90 30.07 -30.10
CA SER A 44 8.85 30.16 -31.19
C SER A 44 10.11 29.33 -30.93
N LEU A 45 10.71 29.48 -29.74
CA LEU A 45 11.93 28.76 -29.39
C LEU A 45 11.70 27.25 -29.28
N LEU A 46 10.59 26.85 -28.63
CA LEU A 46 10.23 25.44 -28.46
C LEU A 46 9.92 24.79 -29.82
N GLY A 47 9.19 25.49 -30.69
CA GLY A 47 8.88 25.01 -32.03
C GLY A 47 10.15 24.71 -32.82
N GLN A 48 11.10 25.66 -32.90
CA GLN A 48 12.38 25.49 -33.59
C GLN A 48 13.19 24.32 -33.02
N LYS A 49 13.28 24.21 -31.69
CA LYS A 49 14.04 23.14 -31.05
C LYS A 49 13.42 21.76 -31.19
N LEU A 50 12.10 21.67 -31.14
CA LEU A 50 11.39 20.41 -31.40
C LEU A 50 11.55 19.96 -32.85
N GLU A 51 11.50 20.87 -33.81
CA GLU A 51 11.74 20.58 -35.25
C GLU A 51 13.14 20.04 -35.43
N GLU A 52 14.17 20.73 -34.91
CA GLU A 52 15.56 20.31 -34.95
C GLU A 52 15.77 18.92 -34.35
N VAL A 53 15.18 18.65 -33.15
CA VAL A 53 15.28 17.34 -32.49
C VAL A 53 14.59 16.24 -33.29
N CYS A 54 13.44 16.52 -33.88
CA CYS A 54 12.71 15.53 -34.68
C CYS A 54 13.42 15.20 -35.98
N GLU A 55 14.09 16.18 -36.62
CA GLU A 55 14.88 15.97 -37.83
C GLU A 55 16.16 15.20 -37.55
N THR A 56 16.87 15.55 -36.47
CA THR A 56 18.13 14.90 -36.09
C THR A 56 17.93 13.50 -35.50
N ASN A 57 16.76 13.22 -34.93
CA ASN A 57 16.45 11.94 -34.27
C ASN A 57 15.17 11.28 -34.80
N PRO A 58 15.18 10.68 -36.02
CA PRO A 58 13.98 10.08 -36.62
C PRO A 58 13.33 8.98 -35.79
N LYS A 59 14.11 8.28 -34.94
CA LYS A 59 13.58 7.25 -34.03
C LYS A 59 12.70 7.86 -32.97
N ILE A 60 13.07 9.00 -32.41
CA ILE A 60 12.28 9.72 -31.39
C ILE A 60 11.02 10.27 -32.05
N ALA A 61 11.12 10.95 -33.18
CA ALA A 61 9.99 11.45 -33.94
C ALA A 61 8.98 10.33 -34.28
N THR A 62 9.47 9.17 -34.73
CA THR A 62 8.62 8.01 -35.01
C THR A 62 7.93 7.47 -33.77
N ALA A 63 8.61 7.45 -32.62
CA ALA A 63 8.02 7.00 -31.36
C ALA A 63 6.90 7.95 -30.88
N ILE A 64 7.12 9.27 -30.98
CA ILE A 64 6.12 10.29 -30.66
C ILE A 64 4.90 10.13 -31.57
N CYS A 65 5.10 10.02 -32.88
CA CYS A 65 4.00 9.83 -33.84
C CYS A 65 3.21 8.54 -33.59
N LYS A 66 3.91 7.43 -33.27
CA LYS A 66 3.24 6.16 -32.92
C LYS A 66 2.39 6.31 -31.67
N LYS A 67 2.90 6.99 -30.65
CA LYS A 67 2.17 7.24 -29.41
C LYS A 67 0.94 8.14 -29.64
N ALA A 68 1.10 9.25 -30.34
CA ALA A 68 0.02 10.14 -30.69
C ALA A 68 -1.09 9.47 -31.53
N ASN A 69 -0.68 8.60 -32.48
CA ASN A 69 -1.65 7.83 -33.26
C ASN A 69 -2.40 6.79 -32.40
N ALA A 70 -1.73 6.15 -31.47
CA ALA A 70 -2.37 5.23 -30.53
C ALA A 70 -3.37 5.96 -29.62
N ALA A 71 -3.01 7.15 -29.13
CA ALA A 71 -3.90 8.02 -28.34
C ALA A 71 -5.14 8.45 -29.13
N ALA A 72 -4.98 8.87 -30.37
CA ALA A 72 -6.09 9.24 -31.24
C ALA A 72 -7.05 8.05 -31.51
N VAL A 73 -6.49 6.84 -31.74
CA VAL A 73 -7.30 5.61 -31.89
C VAL A 73 -8.09 5.32 -30.60
N ALA A 74 -7.43 5.41 -29.45
CA ALA A 74 -8.07 5.18 -28.16
C ALA A 74 -9.20 6.19 -27.90
N ARG A 75 -8.95 7.48 -28.16
CA ARG A 75 -9.95 8.56 -28.03
C ARG A 75 -11.17 8.34 -28.94
N GLU A 76 -10.94 7.95 -30.18
CA GLU A 76 -12.06 7.71 -31.10
C GLU A 76 -12.85 6.44 -30.74
N ALA A 77 -12.17 5.39 -30.29
CA ALA A 77 -12.83 4.20 -29.77
C ALA A 77 -13.69 4.50 -28.54
N ALA A 78 -13.15 5.31 -27.60
CA ALA A 78 -13.89 5.77 -26.44
C ALA A 78 -15.13 6.59 -26.84
N ARG A 79 -15.00 7.52 -27.82
CA ARG A 79 -16.14 8.29 -28.33
C ARG A 79 -17.23 7.40 -28.93
N LYS A 80 -16.84 6.43 -29.77
CA LYS A 80 -17.79 5.46 -30.36
C LYS A 80 -18.47 4.62 -29.30
N ALA A 81 -17.73 4.15 -28.29
CA ALA A 81 -18.29 3.36 -27.20
C ALA A 81 -19.27 4.18 -26.34
N ARG A 82 -18.96 5.46 -26.05
CA ARG A 82 -19.87 6.39 -25.36
C ARG A 82 -21.14 6.63 -26.17
N GLU A 83 -21.03 6.81 -27.48
CA GLU A 83 -22.18 6.98 -28.37
C GLU A 83 -23.05 5.72 -28.43
N LEU A 84 -22.41 4.52 -28.42
CA LEU A 84 -23.12 3.23 -28.36
C LEU A 84 -23.83 3.04 -27.01
N ALA A 85 -23.20 3.44 -25.91
CA ALA A 85 -23.79 3.45 -24.57
C ALA A 85 -24.97 4.42 -24.47
N ARG A 86 -24.83 5.61 -25.05
CA ARG A 86 -25.92 6.61 -25.18
C ARG A 86 -27.10 6.07 -26.01
N ARG A 87 -26.83 5.41 -27.14
CA ARG A 87 -27.87 4.77 -27.96
C ARG A 87 -28.53 3.62 -27.23
N LYS A 88 -27.77 2.77 -26.50
CA LYS A 88 -28.34 1.70 -25.66
C LYS A 88 -29.19 2.27 -24.51
N GLY A 89 -28.78 3.38 -23.88
CA GLY A 89 -29.56 4.07 -22.86
C GLY A 89 -30.82 4.76 -23.38
N ALA A 90 -30.79 5.27 -24.61
CA ALA A 90 -31.97 5.83 -25.26
C ALA A 90 -32.93 4.74 -25.76
N PHE A 91 -32.45 3.54 -26.09
CA PHE A 91 -33.28 2.42 -26.54
C PHE A 91 -33.84 1.54 -25.42
N SER A 92 -33.19 1.51 -24.24
CA SER A 92 -33.68 0.79 -23.06
C SER A 92 -34.25 1.72 -22.01
N GLY A 93 -35.28 2.47 -22.36
CA GLY A 93 -36.03 3.39 -21.46
C GLY A 93 -35.47 3.47 -20.03
N GLY A 94 -34.43 4.26 -19.80
CA GLY A 94 -33.88 4.79 -18.55
C GLY A 94 -33.97 3.97 -17.25
N GLY A 95 -34.03 2.65 -17.32
CA GLY A 95 -34.17 1.78 -16.15
C GLY A 95 -32.84 1.57 -15.41
N LEU A 96 -32.93 1.52 -14.09
CA LEU A 96 -31.83 1.13 -13.23
C LEU A 96 -31.37 -0.30 -13.51
N PRO A 97 -30.09 -0.65 -13.24
CA PRO A 97 -29.62 -2.03 -13.42
C PRO A 97 -30.49 -3.00 -12.66
N GLY A 98 -30.91 -4.09 -13.30
CA GLY A 98 -31.79 -5.09 -12.65
C GLY A 98 -31.23 -5.74 -11.40
N LYS A 99 -29.89 -5.69 -11.22
CA LYS A 99 -29.20 -6.16 -10.03
C LYS A 99 -29.23 -5.16 -8.86
N LEU A 100 -29.44 -3.86 -9.14
CA LEU A 100 -29.44 -2.82 -8.13
C LEU A 100 -30.70 -2.92 -7.28
N ALA A 101 -30.51 -3.11 -5.98
CA ALA A 101 -31.56 -2.91 -5.01
C ALA A 101 -31.51 -1.45 -4.52
N ASP A 102 -32.23 -0.56 -5.20
CA ASP A 102 -32.22 0.88 -4.96
C ASP A 102 -32.84 1.27 -3.60
N CYS A 103 -32.53 2.47 -3.10
CA CYS A 103 -33.12 3.08 -1.92
C CYS A 103 -34.35 3.94 -2.31
N GLN A 104 -35.12 4.32 -1.30
CA GLN A 104 -36.36 5.09 -1.49
C GLN A 104 -36.10 6.59 -1.57
N SER A 105 -35.15 7.10 -0.76
CA SER A 105 -34.79 8.52 -0.74
C SER A 105 -34.15 8.97 -2.06
N ARG A 106 -34.44 10.21 -2.43
CA ARG A 106 -33.80 10.89 -3.56
C ARG A 106 -32.83 11.99 -3.11
N ASP A 107 -32.72 12.18 -1.80
CA ASP A 107 -31.72 13.08 -1.24
C ASP A 107 -30.33 12.44 -1.31
N MET A 108 -29.50 12.97 -2.21
CA MET A 108 -28.15 12.45 -2.45
C MET A 108 -27.31 12.44 -1.16
N GLU A 109 -27.42 13.44 -0.29
CA GLU A 109 -26.59 13.53 0.92
C GLU A 109 -26.94 12.47 1.96
N GLU A 110 -28.18 11.97 1.99
CA GLU A 110 -28.59 10.88 2.90
C GLU A 110 -28.29 9.49 2.34
N THR A 111 -28.18 9.34 0.99
CA THR A 111 -28.18 8.05 0.34
C THR A 111 -26.78 7.43 0.26
N GLU A 112 -26.74 6.09 0.36
CA GLU A 112 -25.53 5.28 0.36
C GLU A 112 -25.66 4.14 -0.63
N LEU A 113 -24.62 3.93 -1.47
CA LEU A 113 -24.51 2.78 -2.35
C LEU A 113 -23.45 1.82 -1.84
N TYR A 114 -23.88 0.61 -1.47
CA TYR A 114 -22.98 -0.48 -1.13
C TYR A 114 -22.65 -1.30 -2.38
N LEU A 115 -21.37 -1.41 -2.68
CA LEU A 115 -20.80 -2.31 -3.68
C LEU A 115 -20.39 -3.59 -2.97
N VAL A 116 -21.17 -4.65 -3.14
CA VAL A 116 -21.04 -5.88 -2.34
C VAL A 116 -20.48 -7.00 -3.20
N GLU A 117 -19.49 -7.70 -2.70
CA GLU A 117 -18.91 -8.87 -3.35
C GLU A 117 -19.87 -10.06 -3.31
N GLY A 118 -20.21 -10.57 -4.49
CA GLY A 118 -21.02 -11.76 -4.66
C GLY A 118 -22.52 -11.61 -4.43
N ASP A 119 -23.28 -12.53 -4.98
CA ASP A 119 -24.74 -12.54 -4.86
C ASP A 119 -25.20 -13.00 -3.46
N SER A 120 -24.42 -13.84 -2.75
CA SER A 120 -24.76 -14.33 -1.41
C SER A 120 -24.75 -13.20 -0.38
N ALA A 121 -23.60 -12.51 -0.27
CA ALA A 121 -23.46 -11.35 0.61
C ALA A 121 -24.39 -10.20 0.18
N GLY A 122 -24.57 -10.00 -1.14
CA GLY A 122 -25.55 -9.06 -1.69
C GLY A 122 -26.98 -9.36 -1.24
N GLY A 123 -27.35 -10.64 -1.12
CA GLY A 123 -28.66 -11.09 -0.61
C GLY A 123 -28.85 -10.77 0.86
N SER A 124 -27.87 -11.07 1.70
CA SER A 124 -27.87 -10.73 3.14
C SER A 124 -27.92 -9.21 3.35
N ALA A 125 -27.10 -8.46 2.62
CA ALA A 125 -27.08 -7.00 2.67
C ALA A 125 -28.43 -6.39 2.25
N LYS A 126 -29.02 -6.89 1.16
CA LYS A 126 -30.35 -6.45 0.69
C LYS A 126 -31.44 -6.71 1.73
N SER A 127 -31.35 -7.80 2.48
CA SER A 127 -32.32 -8.15 3.51
C SER A 127 -32.13 -7.32 4.78
N GLY A 128 -30.86 -7.05 5.18
CA GLY A 128 -30.51 -6.32 6.40
C GLY A 128 -30.52 -4.80 6.28
N ARG A 129 -30.48 -4.23 5.08
CA ARG A 129 -30.31 -2.79 4.86
C ARG A 129 -31.47 -1.93 5.34
N GLU A 130 -31.22 -0.69 5.63
CA GLU A 130 -32.28 0.34 5.74
C GLU A 130 -32.71 0.82 4.35
N ARG A 131 -33.90 0.40 3.92
CA ARG A 131 -34.40 0.63 2.55
C ARG A 131 -34.60 2.12 2.23
N LYS A 132 -34.73 2.96 3.24
CA LYS A 132 -34.96 4.38 3.02
C LYS A 132 -33.78 5.03 2.31
N TYR A 133 -32.54 4.74 2.73
CA TYR A 133 -31.36 5.46 2.25
C TYR A 133 -30.20 4.55 1.78
N GLN A 134 -30.27 3.22 1.96
CA GLN A 134 -29.21 2.30 1.54
C GLN A 134 -29.59 1.54 0.28
N ALA A 135 -28.77 1.63 -0.74
CA ALA A 135 -28.84 0.87 -1.98
C ALA A 135 -27.76 -0.21 -2.01
N ILE A 136 -28.04 -1.37 -2.58
CA ILE A 136 -27.12 -2.50 -2.69
C ILE A 136 -26.92 -2.86 -4.15
N LEU A 137 -25.65 -2.90 -4.58
CA LEU A 137 -25.23 -3.41 -5.89
C LEU A 137 -24.29 -4.61 -5.70
N PRO A 138 -24.76 -5.85 -5.91
CA PRO A 138 -23.88 -7.00 -5.90
C PRO A 138 -23.01 -7.04 -7.15
N LEU A 139 -21.72 -7.31 -6.97
CA LEU A 139 -20.72 -7.45 -8.02
C LEU A 139 -20.44 -8.95 -8.24
N ARG A 140 -20.47 -9.42 -9.48
CA ARG A 140 -20.21 -10.82 -9.80
C ARG A 140 -18.76 -11.03 -10.18
N GLY A 141 -17.96 -11.52 -9.23
CA GLY A 141 -16.55 -11.82 -9.43
C GLY A 141 -15.66 -10.60 -9.60
N LYS A 142 -14.45 -10.83 -10.09
CA LYS A 142 -13.42 -9.78 -10.23
C LYS A 142 -13.82 -8.77 -11.30
N VAL A 143 -13.81 -7.50 -10.95
CA VAL A 143 -14.08 -6.40 -11.86
C VAL A 143 -12.93 -6.26 -12.86
N LEU A 144 -13.21 -5.77 -14.06
CA LEU A 144 -12.19 -5.53 -15.09
C LEU A 144 -11.15 -4.54 -14.59
N ASN A 145 -9.87 -4.89 -14.75
CA ASN A 145 -8.76 -3.96 -14.46
C ASN A 145 -8.74 -2.83 -15.52
N VAL A 146 -9.15 -1.64 -15.12
CA VAL A 146 -9.26 -0.47 -16.00
C VAL A 146 -7.90 0.19 -16.29
N GLU A 147 -6.85 -0.13 -15.53
CA GLU A 147 -5.48 0.32 -15.82
C GLU A 147 -4.95 -0.28 -17.11
N LYS A 148 -5.28 -1.55 -17.38
CA LYS A 148 -4.88 -2.30 -18.58
C LYS A 148 -5.89 -2.22 -19.70
N ALA A 149 -7.16 -1.99 -19.38
CA ALA A 149 -8.23 -2.08 -20.34
C ALA A 149 -8.37 -0.81 -21.18
N ARG A 150 -8.51 -0.99 -22.48
CA ARG A 150 -8.89 0.11 -23.37
C ARG A 150 -10.33 0.55 -23.07
N ALA A 151 -10.62 1.83 -23.30
CA ALA A 151 -11.93 2.44 -23.00
C ALA A 151 -13.11 1.69 -23.66
N ASP A 152 -12.92 1.14 -24.86
CA ASP A 152 -13.95 0.36 -25.57
C ASP A 152 -14.28 -0.95 -24.84
N LYS A 153 -13.25 -1.66 -24.32
CA LYS A 153 -13.44 -2.88 -23.53
C LYS A 153 -14.04 -2.59 -22.16
N MET A 154 -13.64 -1.49 -21.53
CA MET A 154 -14.17 -1.05 -20.24
C MET A 154 -15.68 -0.84 -20.33
N LEU A 155 -16.16 -0.10 -21.33
CA LEU A 155 -17.59 0.19 -21.52
C LEU A 155 -18.39 -1.02 -22.05
N ALA A 156 -17.73 -1.99 -22.66
CA ALA A 156 -18.35 -3.26 -23.05
C ALA A 156 -18.48 -4.24 -21.88
N ASN A 157 -17.76 -4.03 -20.77
CA ASN A 157 -17.84 -4.89 -19.58
C ASN A 157 -19.16 -4.62 -18.83
N ALA A 158 -19.95 -5.68 -18.63
CA ALA A 158 -21.28 -5.56 -18.04
C ALA A 158 -21.27 -5.09 -16.58
N GLU A 159 -20.25 -5.48 -15.77
CA GLU A 159 -20.15 -5.07 -14.37
C GLU A 159 -19.75 -3.57 -14.26
N ILE A 160 -18.76 -3.13 -15.03
CA ILE A 160 -18.36 -1.71 -15.10
C ILE A 160 -19.52 -0.85 -15.61
N PHE A 161 -20.21 -1.29 -16.66
CA PHE A 161 -21.36 -0.58 -17.19
C PHE A 161 -22.48 -0.44 -16.15
N THR A 162 -22.78 -1.53 -15.43
CA THR A 162 -23.75 -1.55 -14.33
C THR A 162 -23.38 -0.58 -13.21
N LEU A 163 -22.10 -0.54 -12.85
CA LEU A 163 -21.55 0.37 -11.84
C LEU A 163 -21.72 1.83 -12.23
N ILE A 164 -21.32 2.20 -13.46
CA ILE A 164 -21.49 3.56 -14.01
C ILE A 164 -22.98 3.95 -14.02
N GLN A 165 -23.85 3.05 -14.46
CA GLN A 165 -25.29 3.28 -14.52
C GLN A 165 -25.92 3.45 -13.13
N ALA A 166 -25.47 2.66 -12.13
CA ALA A 166 -25.94 2.79 -10.76
C ALA A 166 -25.54 4.12 -10.13
N ILE A 167 -24.28 4.54 -10.31
CA ILE A 167 -23.74 5.81 -9.77
C ILE A 167 -24.40 7.01 -10.45
N GLY A 168 -24.61 6.95 -11.77
CA GLY A 168 -25.34 7.96 -12.54
C GLY A 168 -24.53 9.17 -12.99
N ALA A 169 -23.29 9.33 -12.54
CA ALA A 169 -22.46 10.54 -12.75
C ALA A 169 -21.61 10.53 -14.03
N ASN A 170 -21.70 9.52 -14.91
CA ASN A 170 -20.80 9.26 -16.03
C ASN A 170 -19.33 9.01 -15.60
N ILE A 171 -18.37 9.04 -16.53
CA ILE A 171 -16.95 8.74 -16.31
C ILE A 171 -16.03 9.66 -17.11
N GLY A 172 -14.77 9.77 -16.68
CA GLY A 172 -13.72 10.54 -17.37
C GLY A 172 -14.14 11.99 -17.56
N ASP A 173 -13.91 12.54 -18.76
CA ASP A 173 -14.23 13.94 -19.09
C ASP A 173 -15.73 14.28 -19.03
N GLU A 174 -16.59 13.26 -19.12
CA GLU A 174 -18.06 13.44 -19.02
C GLU A 174 -18.58 13.29 -17.58
N PHE A 175 -17.69 13.05 -16.61
CA PHE A 175 -18.08 12.96 -15.21
C PHE A 175 -18.75 14.25 -14.73
N ASN A 176 -19.93 14.11 -14.14
CA ASN A 176 -20.69 15.22 -13.60
C ASN A 176 -21.22 14.88 -12.21
N ILE A 177 -20.68 15.55 -11.20
CA ILE A 177 -21.01 15.35 -9.79
C ILE A 177 -22.48 15.67 -9.49
N ASP A 178 -23.11 16.63 -10.18
CA ASP A 178 -24.51 17.03 -9.97
C ASP A 178 -25.50 15.92 -10.36
N LYS A 179 -25.03 14.92 -11.12
CA LYS A 179 -25.82 13.74 -11.51
C LYS A 179 -25.59 12.55 -10.60
N LEU A 180 -24.77 12.71 -9.56
CA LEU A 180 -24.51 11.67 -8.59
C LEU A 180 -25.79 11.30 -7.85
N ARG A 181 -26.03 9.98 -7.72
CA ARG A 181 -27.25 9.47 -7.10
C ARG A 181 -27.10 9.19 -5.61
N TYR A 182 -25.89 8.97 -5.15
CA TYR A 182 -25.58 8.55 -3.77
C TYR A 182 -24.47 9.40 -3.17
N GLY A 183 -24.70 9.92 -1.97
CA GLY A 183 -23.72 10.73 -1.25
C GLY A 183 -22.51 9.96 -0.78
N LYS A 184 -22.67 8.65 -0.51
CA LYS A 184 -21.57 7.76 -0.16
C LYS A 184 -21.57 6.52 -1.04
N ILE A 185 -20.39 6.13 -1.49
CA ILE A 185 -20.14 4.88 -2.20
C ILE A 185 -19.27 4.03 -1.29
N ILE A 186 -19.78 2.88 -0.86
CA ILE A 186 -19.17 2.04 0.18
C ILE A 186 -18.79 0.71 -0.46
N ILE A 187 -17.49 0.45 -0.53
CA ILE A 187 -16.93 -0.84 -0.99
C ILE A 187 -16.99 -1.81 0.18
N MET A 188 -17.69 -2.92 -0.02
CA MET A 188 -17.88 -3.97 0.98
C MET A 188 -17.51 -5.31 0.37
N THR A 189 -16.26 -5.73 0.58
CA THR A 189 -15.64 -6.96 0.08
C THR A 189 -15.30 -7.90 1.22
N ASP A 190 -15.10 -9.16 0.92
CA ASP A 190 -14.65 -10.17 1.86
C ASP A 190 -13.26 -9.81 2.43
N ALA A 191 -12.94 -10.33 3.60
CA ALA A 191 -11.67 -10.06 4.29
C ALA A 191 -10.56 -11.04 3.88
N ASP A 192 -10.61 -11.54 2.66
CA ASP A 192 -9.63 -12.46 2.07
C ASP A 192 -8.82 -11.78 0.94
N VAL A 193 -7.93 -12.55 0.29
CA VAL A 193 -7.07 -12.07 -0.79
C VAL A 193 -7.87 -11.66 -2.03
N ASP A 194 -8.96 -12.36 -2.34
CA ASP A 194 -9.82 -12.06 -3.49
C ASP A 194 -10.61 -10.77 -3.25
N GLY A 195 -11.19 -10.58 -2.06
CA GLY A 195 -11.86 -9.35 -1.67
C GLY A 195 -10.93 -8.14 -1.65
N SER A 196 -9.68 -8.32 -1.20
CA SER A 196 -8.63 -7.29 -1.26
C SER A 196 -8.30 -6.91 -2.71
N HIS A 197 -8.26 -7.88 -3.61
CA HIS A 197 -8.04 -7.64 -5.05
C HIS A 197 -9.23 -6.91 -5.69
N ILE A 198 -10.48 -7.30 -5.38
CA ILE A 198 -11.69 -6.61 -5.88
C ILE A 198 -11.72 -5.17 -5.38
N ARG A 199 -11.39 -4.92 -4.12
CA ARG A 199 -11.25 -3.56 -3.57
C ARG A 199 -10.23 -2.74 -4.33
N THR A 200 -9.05 -3.30 -4.62
CA THR A 200 -8.00 -2.63 -5.41
C THR A 200 -8.48 -2.31 -6.83
N LEU A 201 -9.18 -3.23 -7.50
CA LEU A 201 -9.75 -3.00 -8.83
C LEU A 201 -10.80 -1.88 -8.83
N LEU A 202 -11.66 -1.83 -7.81
CA LEU A 202 -12.66 -0.76 -7.64
C LEU A 202 -12.01 0.59 -7.35
N LEU A 203 -10.99 0.62 -6.49
CA LEU A 203 -10.21 1.85 -6.21
C LEU A 203 -9.50 2.34 -7.47
N THR A 204 -8.92 1.43 -8.28
CA THR A 204 -8.34 1.77 -9.58
C THR A 204 -9.39 2.39 -10.51
N PHE A 205 -10.60 1.81 -10.55
CA PHE A 205 -11.70 2.34 -11.34
C PHE A 205 -12.09 3.76 -10.89
N PHE A 206 -12.31 3.98 -9.59
CA PHE A 206 -12.68 5.29 -9.06
C PHE A 206 -11.56 6.31 -9.30
N TYR A 207 -10.32 5.95 -9.06
CA TYR A 207 -9.19 6.84 -9.27
C TYR A 207 -9.04 7.25 -10.74
N ARG A 208 -9.15 6.31 -11.70
CA ARG A 208 -8.98 6.59 -13.13
C ARG A 208 -10.20 7.23 -13.80
N GLN A 209 -11.40 6.94 -13.35
CA GLN A 209 -12.62 7.31 -14.06
C GLN A 209 -13.51 8.30 -13.32
N MET A 210 -13.38 8.40 -12.00
CA MET A 210 -14.23 9.23 -11.14
C MET A 210 -13.42 9.84 -9.97
N ALA A 211 -12.21 10.37 -10.22
CA ALA A 211 -11.30 10.88 -9.19
C ALA A 211 -11.97 11.92 -8.26
N ALA A 212 -12.83 12.76 -8.80
CA ALA A 212 -13.57 13.76 -8.02
C ALA A 212 -14.42 13.16 -6.87
N LEU A 213 -14.83 11.89 -6.95
CA LEU A 213 -15.52 11.21 -5.84
C LEU A 213 -14.57 10.96 -4.65
N ILE A 214 -13.30 10.65 -4.94
CA ILE A 214 -12.27 10.46 -3.90
C ILE A 214 -11.90 11.82 -3.31
N GLU A 215 -11.66 12.82 -4.14
CA GLU A 215 -11.31 14.18 -3.71
C GLU A 215 -12.38 14.79 -2.80
N GLN A 216 -13.67 14.59 -3.13
CA GLN A 216 -14.78 15.02 -2.28
C GLN A 216 -15.04 14.09 -1.09
N GLY A 217 -14.27 12.99 -0.97
CA GLY A 217 -14.37 12.04 0.13
C GLY A 217 -15.68 11.28 0.19
N ARG A 218 -16.22 10.89 -0.95
CA ARG A 218 -17.48 10.15 -1.09
C ARG A 218 -17.28 8.65 -1.22
N VAL A 219 -16.02 8.17 -1.30
CA VAL A 219 -15.67 6.75 -1.40
C VAL A 219 -15.19 6.23 -0.05
N TYR A 220 -15.73 5.11 0.38
CA TYR A 220 -15.45 4.45 1.65
C TYR A 220 -15.21 2.96 1.48
N CYS A 221 -14.43 2.37 2.39
CA CYS A 221 -14.30 0.93 2.54
C CYS A 221 -14.95 0.51 3.87
N ALA A 222 -15.90 -0.40 3.83
CA ALA A 222 -16.50 -0.99 5.01
C ALA A 222 -15.50 -1.90 5.72
N GLN A 223 -15.58 -1.96 7.04
CA GLN A 223 -14.77 -2.82 7.89
C GLN A 223 -15.66 -3.87 8.57
N PRO A 224 -15.95 -4.99 7.89
CA PRO A 224 -16.69 -6.08 8.52
C PRO A 224 -15.84 -6.73 9.62
N PRO A 225 -16.45 -7.35 10.65
CA PRO A 225 -15.72 -8.06 11.68
C PRO A 225 -15.08 -9.34 11.12
N LEU A 226 -13.89 -9.67 11.62
CA LEU A 226 -13.20 -10.92 11.30
C LEU A 226 -13.62 -12.07 12.23
N PHE A 227 -14.01 -11.74 13.46
CA PHE A 227 -14.35 -12.74 14.45
C PHE A 227 -15.60 -12.35 15.22
N ARG A 228 -16.33 -13.37 15.67
CA ARG A 228 -17.35 -13.27 16.70
C ARG A 228 -16.91 -14.10 17.89
N VAL A 229 -16.80 -13.45 19.04
CA VAL A 229 -16.47 -14.09 20.31
C VAL A 229 -17.73 -14.21 21.13
N SER A 230 -18.13 -15.42 21.51
CA SER A 230 -19.31 -15.65 22.33
C SER A 230 -18.95 -16.38 23.62
N ARG A 231 -19.54 -15.89 24.72
CA ARG A 231 -19.44 -16.52 26.04
C ARG A 231 -20.84 -16.62 26.65
N GLY A 232 -21.40 -17.83 26.63
CA GLY A 232 -22.79 -18.05 27.06
C GLY A 232 -23.76 -17.28 26.16
N LYS A 233 -24.48 -16.29 26.75
CA LYS A 233 -25.45 -15.45 26.01
C LYS A 233 -24.83 -14.14 25.46
N ALA A 234 -23.64 -13.78 25.89
CA ALA A 234 -22.96 -12.57 25.43
C ALA A 234 -22.12 -12.87 24.20
N SER A 235 -22.20 -11.99 23.19
CA SER A 235 -21.35 -12.05 22.00
C SER A 235 -20.81 -10.67 21.68
N GLU A 236 -19.55 -10.62 21.23
CA GLU A 236 -18.85 -9.43 20.80
C GLU A 236 -18.23 -9.68 19.41
N TYR A 237 -18.27 -8.67 18.56
CA TYR A 237 -17.65 -8.71 17.24
C TYR A 237 -16.31 -8.00 17.29
N VAL A 238 -15.32 -8.60 16.62
CA VAL A 238 -13.93 -8.18 16.65
C VAL A 238 -13.42 -8.00 15.21
N THR A 239 -12.82 -6.86 14.93
CA THR A 239 -12.46 -6.43 13.57
C THR A 239 -11.03 -6.79 13.16
N SER A 240 -10.18 -7.13 14.14
CA SER A 240 -8.78 -7.46 13.88
C SER A 240 -8.26 -8.57 14.78
N VAL A 241 -7.15 -9.19 14.39
CA VAL A 241 -6.43 -10.19 15.20
C VAL A 241 -5.91 -9.56 16.50
N ASP A 242 -5.45 -8.30 16.43
CA ASP A 242 -4.94 -7.59 17.61
C ASP A 242 -6.03 -7.30 18.63
N GLU A 243 -7.23 -6.90 18.16
CA GLU A 243 -8.40 -6.72 19.01
C GLU A 243 -8.85 -8.06 19.62
N MET A 244 -8.79 -9.15 18.85
CA MET A 244 -9.04 -10.50 19.35
C MET A 244 -8.07 -10.86 20.50
N ASN A 245 -6.77 -10.65 20.27
CA ASN A 245 -5.75 -10.91 21.27
C ASN A 245 -5.98 -10.08 22.55
N SER A 246 -6.37 -8.82 22.39
CA SER A 246 -6.69 -7.93 23.52
C SER A 246 -7.92 -8.41 24.29
N THR A 247 -8.96 -8.84 23.59
CA THR A 247 -10.19 -9.40 24.20
C THR A 247 -9.87 -10.70 24.95
N LEU A 248 -9.07 -11.59 24.34
CA LEU A 248 -8.63 -12.83 25.00
C LEU A 248 -7.82 -12.57 26.27
N LEU A 249 -6.95 -11.55 26.26
CA LEU A 249 -6.17 -11.17 27.43
C LEU A 249 -7.06 -10.61 28.55
N LYS A 250 -8.01 -9.74 28.22
CA LYS A 250 -8.98 -9.22 29.21
C LYS A 250 -9.80 -10.33 29.85
N LEU A 251 -10.23 -11.31 29.05
CA LEU A 251 -10.96 -12.47 29.54
C LEU A 251 -10.07 -13.41 30.34
N GLY A 252 -8.83 -13.62 29.89
CA GLY A 252 -7.84 -14.48 30.52
C GLY A 252 -7.30 -13.94 31.83
N ASN A 253 -7.19 -12.61 31.97
CA ASN A 253 -6.77 -11.98 33.22
C ASN A 253 -7.77 -12.23 34.38
N LYS A 254 -9.05 -12.37 34.05
CA LYS A 254 -10.09 -12.63 35.08
C LYS A 254 -9.93 -14.03 35.69
N GLY A 255 -9.49 -14.09 36.94
CA GLY A 255 -9.32 -15.32 37.70
C GLY A 255 -7.97 -16.04 37.42
N THR A 256 -7.10 -15.48 36.61
CA THR A 256 -5.73 -15.99 36.43
C THR A 256 -4.80 -15.35 37.46
N ARG A 257 -3.92 -16.15 38.03
CA ARG A 257 -2.85 -15.74 38.94
C ARG A 257 -1.52 -16.21 38.41
N VAL A 258 -0.46 -15.42 38.58
CA VAL A 258 0.89 -15.79 38.18
C VAL A 258 1.80 -15.83 39.41
N ALA A 259 2.28 -17.01 39.74
CA ALA A 259 3.29 -17.21 40.76
C ALA A 259 4.69 -17.13 40.13
N THR A 260 5.62 -16.48 40.84
CA THR A 260 7.02 -16.35 40.42
C THR A 260 7.91 -17.04 41.45
N LEU A 261 8.82 -17.89 41.01
CA LEU A 261 9.76 -18.55 41.89
C LEU A 261 10.59 -17.53 42.69
N GLY A 262 10.64 -17.69 44.01
CA GLY A 262 11.33 -16.76 44.91
C GLY A 262 10.50 -15.52 45.33
N ARG A 263 9.25 -15.36 44.90
CA ARG A 263 8.31 -14.33 45.34
C ARG A 263 7.16 -14.95 46.12
N VAL A 264 6.77 -14.32 47.25
CA VAL A 264 5.65 -14.81 48.06
C VAL A 264 4.32 -14.35 47.47
N ALA A 265 4.25 -13.14 46.92
CA ALA A 265 3.04 -12.59 46.35
C ALA A 265 2.83 -13.13 44.90
N GLN A 266 1.58 -13.56 44.62
CA GLN A 266 1.13 -13.86 43.27
C GLN A 266 0.63 -12.59 42.61
N LEU A 267 0.82 -12.47 41.30
CA LEU A 267 0.28 -11.37 40.51
C LEU A 267 -1.11 -11.75 40.02
N GLU A 268 -2.11 -10.90 40.30
CA GLU A 268 -3.50 -11.07 39.87
C GLU A 268 -4.17 -9.71 39.61
N GLY A 269 -5.28 -9.70 38.88
CA GLY A 269 -6.08 -8.50 38.64
C GLY A 269 -5.25 -7.36 38.01
N ASP A 270 -5.24 -6.20 38.67
CA ASP A 270 -4.59 -4.99 38.19
C ASP A 270 -3.06 -5.13 38.10
N ASP A 271 -2.42 -5.86 39.01
CA ASP A 271 -0.98 -6.08 38.98
C ASP A 271 -0.58 -6.99 37.83
N LEU A 272 -1.40 -7.99 37.51
CA LEU A 272 -1.21 -8.81 36.33
C LEU A 272 -1.45 -7.99 35.05
N GLU A 273 -2.46 -7.13 35.02
CA GLU A 273 -2.72 -6.26 33.89
C GLU A 273 -1.56 -5.29 33.61
N ARG A 274 -0.96 -4.72 34.65
CA ARG A 274 0.24 -3.86 34.54
C ARG A 274 1.41 -4.61 33.91
N LEU A 275 1.59 -5.89 34.23
CA LEU A 275 2.60 -6.74 33.62
C LEU A 275 2.27 -7.08 32.15
N LEU A 276 1.01 -7.40 31.84
CA LEU A 276 0.60 -7.84 30.51
C LEU A 276 0.71 -6.72 29.45
N LYS A 277 0.49 -5.45 29.83
CA LYS A 277 0.54 -4.31 28.89
C LYS A 277 1.89 -4.19 28.15
N PRO A 278 3.04 -4.08 28.84
CA PRO A 278 4.34 -4.03 28.14
C PRO A 278 4.65 -5.33 27.39
N LEU A 279 4.18 -6.50 27.84
CA LEU A 279 4.40 -7.77 27.13
C LEU A 279 3.71 -7.80 25.75
N VAL A 280 2.49 -7.27 25.66
CA VAL A 280 1.77 -7.15 24.37
C VAL A 280 2.50 -6.19 23.43
N ARG A 281 2.98 -5.05 23.96
CA ARG A 281 3.77 -4.10 23.16
C ARG A 281 5.08 -4.74 22.67
N LEU A 282 5.77 -5.48 23.52
CA LEU A 282 7.00 -6.20 23.16
C LEU A 282 6.77 -7.25 22.07
N GLU A 283 5.65 -7.98 22.13
CA GLU A 283 5.28 -8.93 21.08
C GLU A 283 5.06 -8.24 19.73
N ALA A 284 4.36 -7.10 19.72
CA ALA A 284 4.15 -6.30 18.52
C ALA A 284 5.48 -5.75 17.95
N LEU A 285 6.36 -5.23 18.82
CA LEU A 285 7.68 -4.74 18.45
C LEU A 285 8.58 -5.86 17.90
N ARG A 286 8.55 -7.04 18.53
CA ARG A 286 9.24 -8.24 18.03
C ARG A 286 8.79 -8.61 16.62
N ASN A 287 7.48 -8.60 16.38
CA ASN A 287 6.92 -8.88 15.07
C ASN A 287 7.32 -7.81 14.03
N ASN A 288 7.36 -6.53 14.42
CA ASN A 288 7.80 -5.45 13.53
C ASN A 288 9.27 -5.58 13.15
N LEU A 289 10.15 -5.87 14.10
CA LEU A 289 11.58 -6.11 13.83
C LEU A 289 11.79 -7.34 12.94
N LYS A 290 11.04 -8.42 13.19
CA LYS A 290 11.06 -9.61 12.35
C LYS A 290 10.68 -9.30 10.89
N ARG A 291 9.67 -8.44 10.66
CA ARG A 291 9.30 -7.97 9.31
C ARG A 291 10.42 -7.19 8.62
N LYS A 292 11.24 -6.50 9.39
CA LYS A 292 12.44 -5.79 8.91
C LYS A 292 13.65 -6.72 8.71
N GLY A 293 13.49 -8.03 8.88
CA GLY A 293 14.54 -9.03 8.79
C GLY A 293 15.46 -9.10 10.01
N ILE A 294 15.13 -8.40 11.10
CA ILE A 294 15.97 -8.30 12.30
C ILE A 294 15.58 -9.42 13.28
N ILE A 295 16.57 -10.22 13.71
CA ILE A 295 16.40 -11.24 14.74
C ILE A 295 16.30 -10.54 16.10
N PHE A 296 15.15 -10.61 16.72
CA PHE A 296 14.83 -9.88 17.95
C PHE A 296 15.81 -10.21 19.09
N GLU A 297 16.12 -11.48 19.28
CA GLU A 297 17.01 -11.98 20.34
C GLU A 297 18.45 -11.44 20.19
N ASP A 298 18.91 -11.26 18.96
CA ASP A 298 20.23 -10.70 18.67
C ASP A 298 20.22 -9.17 18.80
N TYR A 299 19.15 -8.53 18.37
CA TYR A 299 18.99 -7.08 18.54
C TYR A 299 18.97 -6.66 20.02
N LEU A 300 18.33 -7.45 20.89
CA LEU A 300 18.31 -7.19 22.33
C LEU A 300 19.71 -7.27 22.99
N LYS A 301 20.68 -7.94 22.37
CA LYS A 301 22.07 -8.00 22.88
C LYS A 301 22.85 -6.70 22.63
N LEU A 302 22.35 -5.86 21.72
CA LEU A 302 22.99 -4.60 21.33
C LEU A 302 22.63 -3.43 22.27
N GLU A 303 21.84 -3.69 23.30
CA GLU A 303 21.47 -2.67 24.30
C GLU A 303 22.69 -2.14 25.03
N ASP A 304 22.75 -0.81 25.18
CA ASP A 304 23.74 -0.08 25.94
C ASP A 304 23.01 0.92 26.86
N ASP A 305 23.24 0.82 28.17
CA ASP A 305 22.63 1.66 29.22
C ASP A 305 21.09 1.81 29.12
N GLY A 306 20.38 0.73 28.76
CA GLY A 306 18.93 0.70 28.62
C GLY A 306 18.40 1.24 27.28
N LEU A 307 19.30 1.64 26.38
CA LEU A 307 18.96 2.16 25.05
C LEU A 307 19.25 1.09 23.98
N PHE A 308 18.50 1.14 22.90
CA PHE A 308 18.69 0.28 21.73
C PHE A 308 19.12 1.12 20.51
N PRO A 309 19.89 0.52 19.57
CA PRO A 309 20.29 1.22 18.34
C PRO A 309 19.09 1.67 17.52
N GLU A 310 19.09 2.94 17.10
CA GLU A 310 17.98 3.54 16.32
C GLU A 310 18.17 3.41 14.81
N TRP A 311 19.35 3.03 14.35
CA TRP A 311 19.67 2.94 12.94
C TRP A 311 20.17 1.56 12.57
N HIS A 312 19.62 1.03 11.49
CA HIS A 312 20.01 -0.22 10.87
C HIS A 312 20.48 0.05 9.45
N VAL A 313 21.69 -0.39 9.12
CA VAL A 313 22.30 -0.20 7.80
C VAL A 313 22.73 -1.54 7.24
N VAL A 314 22.32 -1.82 6.02
CA VAL A 314 22.73 -3.00 5.25
C VAL A 314 23.38 -2.52 3.97
N VAL A 315 24.58 -3.04 3.66
CA VAL A 315 25.32 -2.73 2.43
C VAL A 315 25.85 -4.06 1.86
N GLY A 316 25.12 -4.63 0.91
CA GLY A 316 25.43 -5.97 0.38
C GLY A 316 25.24 -7.06 1.44
N VAL A 317 26.35 -7.63 1.92
CA VAL A 317 26.37 -8.65 2.99
C VAL A 317 26.73 -8.08 4.37
N ASP A 318 27.17 -6.84 4.43
CA ASP A 318 27.55 -6.18 5.67
C ASP A 318 26.34 -5.52 6.32
N GLU A 319 26.11 -5.82 7.61
CA GLU A 319 25.02 -5.30 8.41
C GLU A 319 25.58 -4.61 9.66
N GLY A 320 24.96 -3.49 10.07
CA GLY A 320 25.37 -2.75 11.27
C GLY A 320 24.19 -2.03 11.94
N PHE A 321 24.27 -1.91 13.27
CA PHE A 321 23.30 -1.21 14.10
C PHE A 321 23.98 -0.04 14.82
N PHE A 322 23.35 1.14 14.84
CA PHE A 322 23.96 2.38 15.34
C PHE A 322 22.97 3.18 16.19
N PHE A 323 23.49 3.82 17.25
CA PHE A 323 22.70 4.67 18.15
C PHE A 323 22.46 6.08 17.61
N ASN A 324 23.22 6.52 16.61
CA ASN A 324 23.06 7.82 16.00
C ASN A 324 23.21 7.77 14.47
N GLU A 325 22.63 8.75 13.81
CA GLU A 325 22.58 8.81 12.35
C GLU A 325 23.97 9.02 11.72
N GLU A 326 24.86 9.76 12.37
CA GLU A 326 26.19 10.06 11.85
C GLU A 326 27.04 8.80 11.74
N ALA A 327 27.04 7.95 12.77
CA ALA A 327 27.75 6.67 12.75
C ALA A 327 27.18 5.72 11.67
N ALA A 328 25.84 5.68 11.52
CA ALA A 328 25.18 4.91 10.49
C ALA A 328 25.58 5.38 9.08
N GLU A 329 25.64 6.68 8.86
CA GLU A 329 26.02 7.26 7.56
C GLU A 329 27.50 7.05 7.26
N ASN A 330 28.38 7.14 8.26
CA ASN A 330 29.81 6.87 8.09
C ASN A 330 30.05 5.41 7.72
N PHE A 331 29.41 4.47 8.41
CA PHE A 331 29.46 3.05 8.07
C PHE A 331 28.97 2.81 6.63
N ARG A 332 27.82 3.38 6.26
CA ARG A 332 27.26 3.26 4.92
C ARG A 332 28.25 3.71 3.84
N LYS A 333 28.85 4.90 4.01
CA LYS A 333 29.84 5.45 3.06
C LYS A 333 31.08 4.59 2.95
N GLU A 334 31.62 4.12 4.08
CA GLU A 334 32.81 3.27 4.12
C GLU A 334 32.58 1.94 3.40
N ARG A 335 31.42 1.28 3.65
CA ARG A 335 31.10 0.00 3.01
C ARG A 335 30.80 0.12 1.53
N ILE A 336 30.12 1.19 1.11
CA ILE A 336 29.93 1.47 -0.33
C ILE A 336 31.30 1.68 -1.02
N ALA A 337 32.20 2.45 -0.43
CA ALA A 337 33.53 2.67 -1.01
C ALA A 337 34.33 1.35 -1.11
N ALA A 338 34.26 0.50 -0.09
CA ALA A 338 34.91 -0.81 -0.10
C ALA A 338 34.35 -1.75 -1.18
N LEU A 339 33.01 -1.78 -1.37
CA LEU A 339 32.36 -2.56 -2.41
C LEU A 339 32.70 -2.08 -3.83
N LEU A 340 32.74 -0.76 -4.03
CA LEU A 340 33.15 -0.18 -5.33
C LEU A 340 34.60 -0.55 -5.68
N ALA A 341 35.53 -0.41 -4.71
CA ALA A 341 36.92 -0.79 -4.91
C ALA A 341 37.10 -2.29 -5.20
N LYS A 342 36.28 -3.16 -4.57
CA LYS A 342 36.29 -4.60 -4.84
C LYS A 342 35.78 -4.92 -6.26
N ASN A 343 34.69 -4.29 -6.68
CA ASN A 343 34.15 -4.47 -8.04
C ASN A 343 35.12 -3.97 -9.11
N GLU A 344 35.82 -2.85 -8.87
CA GLU A 344 36.87 -2.35 -9.77
C GLU A 344 38.04 -3.32 -9.89
N ALA A 345 38.48 -3.90 -8.77
CA ALA A 345 39.55 -4.90 -8.75
C ALA A 345 39.15 -6.21 -9.47
N GLU A 346 37.92 -6.68 -9.31
CA GLU A 346 37.40 -7.86 -10.00
C GLU A 346 37.24 -7.61 -11.52
N ASN A 347 36.80 -6.44 -11.92
CA ASN A 347 36.72 -6.03 -13.33
C ASN A 347 38.12 -5.88 -13.96
N ALA A 348 39.12 -5.37 -13.24
CA ALA A 348 40.48 -5.28 -13.68
C ALA A 348 41.11 -6.67 -13.90
N ASN A 349 40.85 -7.64 -13.04
CA ASN A 349 41.30 -9.02 -13.18
C ASN A 349 40.61 -9.80 -14.31
N SER A 350 39.41 -9.40 -14.71
CA SER A 350 38.69 -10.03 -15.85
C SER A 350 39.15 -9.57 -17.20
N LEU A 351 40.03 -8.55 -17.29
CA LEU A 351 40.59 -7.98 -18.50
C LEU A 351 41.96 -8.51 -18.89
N GLU A 352 42.40 -9.71 -18.42
CA GLU A 352 43.56 -10.37 -18.99
C GLU A 352 43.28 -10.77 -20.47
N PRO A 353 44.13 -10.39 -21.42
CA PRO A 353 43.86 -10.60 -22.85
C PRO A 353 44.01 -12.07 -23.20
N LYS A 354 42.91 -12.74 -23.51
CA LYS A 354 42.97 -14.03 -24.25
C LYS A 354 43.69 -13.80 -25.56
N LYS A 355 44.90 -14.38 -25.69
CA LYS A 355 45.68 -14.45 -26.93
C LYS A 355 44.80 -14.97 -28.06
N SER A 356 44.39 -14.06 -28.96
CA SER A 356 43.72 -14.40 -30.21
C SER A 356 44.76 -14.87 -31.24
N LYS A 357 44.54 -16.06 -31.78
CA LYS A 357 45.24 -16.55 -32.98
C LYS A 357 44.87 -15.71 -34.20
N PRO A 358 45.81 -15.48 -35.14
CA PRO A 358 45.59 -14.61 -36.30
C PRO A 358 44.69 -15.29 -37.33
N LYS A 359 43.70 -14.58 -37.82
CA LYS A 359 43.03 -14.85 -39.10
C LYS A 359 43.26 -13.69 -40.06
N THR A 360 43.76 -14.06 -41.21
CA THR A 360 44.12 -13.38 -42.43
C THR A 360 43.07 -12.41 -43.00
N GLU A 361 43.64 -11.39 -43.62
CA GLU A 361 43.17 -10.28 -44.44
C GLU A 361 42.07 -10.57 -45.47
N HIS A 362 41.24 -9.58 -45.70
CA HIS A 362 40.95 -8.87 -46.99
C HIS A 362 39.89 -7.79 -46.69
N GLY A 363 40.15 -6.52 -46.87
CA GLY A 363 40.21 -5.77 -48.06
C GLY A 363 39.33 -4.52 -47.98
N ASN A 364 39.93 -3.34 -48.05
CA ASN A 364 39.45 -2.09 -48.68
C ASN A 364 38.30 -1.25 -48.11
N GLY A 365 38.61 0.05 -47.93
CA GLY A 365 37.65 1.14 -48.12
C GLY A 365 37.81 2.37 -47.21
N ASN A 366 38.59 3.32 -47.66
CA ASN A 366 38.70 4.75 -47.37
C ASN A 366 37.53 5.47 -46.64
N GLY A 367 37.91 6.43 -45.78
CA GLY A 367 37.04 7.54 -45.40
C GLY A 367 37.59 8.36 -44.20
N ASN A 368 38.33 9.42 -44.52
CA ASN A 368 38.77 10.48 -43.58
C ASN A 368 37.60 11.21 -42.92
N GLY A 369 37.81 11.63 -41.69
CA GLY A 369 36.94 12.60 -41.01
C GLY A 369 37.51 12.97 -39.65
N ASP A 370 38.17 14.11 -39.60
CA ASP A 370 38.69 14.78 -38.40
C ASP A 370 37.59 14.99 -37.35
N SER A 371 37.92 14.75 -36.10
CA SER A 371 37.06 15.10 -34.96
C SER A 371 37.87 15.95 -33.98
N GLU A 372 37.43 17.18 -33.83
CA GLU A 372 37.84 18.10 -32.76
C GLU A 372 37.33 17.63 -31.40
N GLU A 373 38.25 17.73 -30.45
CA GLU A 373 38.02 17.49 -29.01
C GLU A 373 37.13 18.59 -28.41
N GLY A 374 35.98 18.21 -27.88
CA GLY A 374 35.18 19.01 -26.95
C GLY A 374 35.30 18.44 -25.55
N ALA A 375 36.09 19.11 -24.70
CA ALA A 375 36.15 18.82 -23.25
C ALA A 375 34.82 19.19 -22.61
N GLY A 376 33.96 18.20 -22.40
CA GLY A 376 32.74 18.29 -21.59
C GLY A 376 32.93 17.53 -20.27
N ASP A 377 32.54 18.17 -19.18
CA ASP A 377 32.71 17.81 -17.78
C ASP A 377 32.66 16.31 -17.48
N ALA A 378 33.79 15.75 -17.10
CA ALA A 378 33.94 14.36 -16.65
C ALA A 378 33.31 14.07 -15.28
N ASN A 379 32.90 15.10 -14.56
CA ASN A 379 32.33 14.93 -13.19
C ASN A 379 30.86 14.50 -13.17
N ASP A 380 30.04 14.90 -14.14
CA ASP A 380 28.62 14.49 -14.18
C ASP A 380 28.40 13.05 -14.67
N ALA A 381 29.28 12.56 -15.52
CA ALA A 381 29.22 11.17 -16.01
C ALA A 381 29.62 10.15 -14.91
N VAL A 382 30.57 10.53 -14.04
CA VAL A 382 31.03 9.68 -12.93
C VAL A 382 29.97 9.63 -11.83
N ALA A 383 29.28 10.73 -11.54
CA ALA A 383 28.17 10.76 -10.57
C ALA A 383 26.98 9.94 -11.03
N GLY A 384 26.62 9.98 -12.31
CA GLY A 384 25.53 9.17 -12.88
C GLY A 384 25.83 7.66 -12.90
N GLN A 385 27.07 7.26 -13.20
CA GLN A 385 27.48 5.85 -13.14
C GLN A 385 27.58 5.34 -11.70
N ALA A 386 28.05 6.15 -10.74
CA ALA A 386 28.09 5.80 -9.33
C ALA A 386 26.68 5.60 -8.75
N THR A 387 25.69 6.42 -9.13
CA THR A 387 24.30 6.30 -8.69
C THR A 387 23.64 5.03 -9.25
N LEU A 388 23.90 4.66 -10.49
CA LEU A 388 23.40 3.43 -11.12
C LEU A 388 24.02 2.15 -10.50
N VAL A 389 25.30 2.20 -10.13
CA VAL A 389 25.98 1.07 -9.48
C VAL A 389 25.48 0.89 -8.04
N VAL A 390 25.21 1.98 -7.31
CA VAL A 390 24.71 1.94 -5.93
C VAL A 390 23.28 1.38 -5.87
N SER A 391 22.43 1.63 -6.86
CA SER A 391 21.07 1.05 -6.91
C SER A 391 21.03 -0.47 -7.09
N GLY A 392 22.13 -1.08 -7.60
CA GLY A 392 22.28 -2.54 -7.76
C GLY A 392 22.94 -3.25 -6.58
N LEU A 393 23.50 -2.52 -5.60
CA LEU A 393 24.30 -3.08 -4.51
C LEU A 393 23.48 -3.46 -3.24
N GLY A 394 22.16 -3.32 -3.24
CA GLY A 394 21.35 -3.63 -2.05
C GLY A 394 21.75 -2.79 -0.84
N VAL A 395 21.74 -1.46 -0.98
CA VAL A 395 22.07 -0.52 0.11
C VAL A 395 20.80 -0.08 0.80
N GLU A 396 20.64 -0.40 2.07
CA GLU A 396 19.51 0.03 2.88
C GLU A 396 19.99 0.78 4.13
N LYS A 397 19.32 1.88 4.46
CA LYS A 397 19.46 2.58 5.73
C LYS A 397 18.07 2.81 6.29
N ARG A 398 17.79 2.27 7.45
CA ARG A 398 16.47 2.33 8.09
C ARG A 398 16.57 2.92 9.48
N HIS A 399 15.62 3.80 9.82
CA HIS A 399 15.41 4.23 11.19
C HIS A 399 14.50 3.22 11.91
N LEU A 400 14.91 2.79 13.10
CA LEU A 400 14.20 1.84 13.94
C LEU A 400 13.41 2.58 15.01
N ASN A 401 12.19 3.00 14.69
CA ASN A 401 11.28 3.66 15.64
C ASN A 401 10.94 2.77 16.85
N GLU A 402 11.19 1.47 16.73
CA GLU A 402 10.99 0.47 17.78
C GLU A 402 11.98 0.60 18.94
N ALA A 403 13.14 1.19 18.74
CA ALA A 403 14.22 1.30 19.74
C ALA A 403 13.73 1.98 21.04
N THR A 404 13.18 3.17 20.93
CA THR A 404 12.65 3.94 22.07
C THR A 404 11.51 3.19 22.77
N ALA A 405 10.57 2.61 21.99
CA ALA A 405 9.45 1.87 22.54
C ALA A 405 9.89 0.59 23.27
N LEU A 406 10.97 -0.07 22.82
CA LEU A 406 11.57 -1.21 23.52
C LEU A 406 12.17 -0.79 24.85
N SER A 407 12.92 0.33 24.90
CA SER A 407 13.48 0.87 26.14
C SER A 407 12.38 1.18 27.16
N GLU A 408 11.29 1.81 26.73
CA GLU A 408 10.13 2.08 27.58
C GLU A 408 9.49 0.77 28.12
N CYS A 409 9.25 -0.21 27.27
CA CYS A 409 8.66 -1.48 27.66
C CYS A 409 9.51 -2.22 28.70
N PHE A 410 10.84 -2.25 28.52
CA PHE A 410 11.73 -2.90 29.48
C PHE A 410 11.84 -2.10 30.78
N ALA A 411 11.77 -0.77 30.74
CA ALA A 411 11.67 0.06 31.95
C ALA A 411 10.37 -0.21 32.73
N GLU A 412 9.22 -0.35 32.03
CA GLU A 412 7.95 -0.75 32.65
C GLU A 412 8.03 -2.14 33.29
N LEU A 413 8.69 -3.12 32.62
CA LEU A 413 8.93 -4.45 33.18
C LEU A 413 9.84 -4.41 34.41
N ALA A 414 10.87 -3.57 34.39
CA ALA A 414 11.77 -3.37 35.53
C ALA A 414 11.01 -2.76 36.73
N ALA A 415 10.09 -1.85 36.49
CA ALA A 415 9.19 -1.28 37.52
C ALA A 415 8.28 -2.35 38.14
N CYS A 416 7.88 -3.37 37.37
CA CYS A 416 7.18 -4.57 37.88
C CYS A 416 8.13 -5.56 38.57
N GLY A 417 9.45 -5.27 38.57
CA GLY A 417 10.50 -6.10 39.18
C GLY A 417 10.92 -7.29 38.31
N PHE A 418 10.78 -7.20 37.01
CA PHE A 418 11.21 -8.22 36.04
C PHE A 418 12.32 -7.70 35.14
N SER A 419 13.22 -8.59 34.76
CA SER A 419 14.34 -8.28 33.88
C SER A 419 14.06 -8.69 32.44
N ARG A 420 14.90 -8.21 31.52
CA ARG A 420 14.91 -8.66 30.13
C ARG A 420 15.06 -10.18 30.00
N GLN A 421 15.90 -10.80 30.85
CA GLN A 421 16.08 -12.25 30.88
C GLN A 421 14.79 -12.99 31.23
N ASP A 422 13.93 -12.42 32.06
CA ASP A 422 12.62 -12.99 32.38
C ASP A 422 11.69 -13.02 31.16
N TYR A 423 11.86 -12.05 30.25
CA TYR A 423 11.10 -12.01 28.99
C TYR A 423 11.61 -13.04 27.98
N LEU A 424 12.93 -13.16 27.81
CA LEU A 424 13.55 -14.10 26.89
C LEU A 424 13.39 -15.55 27.33
N GLY A 425 13.38 -15.77 28.64
CA GLY A 425 13.24 -17.09 29.24
C GLY A 425 14.54 -17.68 29.77
N TYR A 426 14.40 -18.83 30.41
CA TYR A 426 15.47 -19.60 31.02
C TYR A 426 15.61 -20.96 30.31
N SER A 427 16.81 -21.52 30.31
CA SER A 427 17.01 -22.85 29.75
C SER A 427 16.25 -23.91 30.55
N ALA A 428 15.92 -25.03 29.91
CA ALA A 428 15.23 -26.15 30.55
C ALA A 428 15.97 -26.70 31.78
N GLU A 429 17.30 -26.53 31.84
CA GLU A 429 18.14 -26.93 32.96
C GLU A 429 17.95 -26.11 34.24
N THR A 430 17.53 -24.84 34.10
CA THR A 430 17.28 -23.91 35.22
C THR A 430 15.86 -24.00 35.77
N GLY A 431 14.97 -24.78 35.15
CA GLY A 431 13.58 -24.92 35.54
C GLY A 431 12.70 -23.72 35.15
N TYR A 432 11.40 -23.85 35.47
CA TYR A 432 10.43 -22.80 35.19
C TYR A 432 10.40 -21.75 36.30
N LYS A 433 10.53 -20.47 35.94
CA LYS A 433 10.44 -19.37 36.90
C LYS A 433 9.02 -18.96 37.20
N PHE A 434 8.11 -19.19 36.27
CA PHE A 434 6.72 -18.75 36.34
C PHE A 434 5.76 -19.93 36.36
N THR A 435 4.68 -19.79 37.12
CA THR A 435 3.55 -20.72 37.10
C THR A 435 2.27 -19.92 36.95
N VAL A 436 1.54 -20.19 35.87
CA VAL A 436 0.23 -19.59 35.60
C VAL A 436 -0.84 -20.49 36.18
N ILE A 437 -1.70 -19.93 37.05
CA ILE A 437 -2.75 -20.64 37.78
C ILE A 437 -4.10 -20.10 37.26
N ASP A 438 -4.93 -20.98 36.74
CA ASP A 438 -6.26 -20.61 36.23
C ASP A 438 -7.32 -20.50 37.37
N ASP A 439 -8.53 -20.12 37.00
CA ASP A 439 -9.69 -19.98 37.89
C ASP A 439 -10.08 -21.31 38.58
N LYS A 440 -9.66 -22.47 38.04
CA LYS A 440 -9.87 -23.82 38.59
C LYS A 440 -8.69 -24.34 39.41
N ASN A 441 -7.72 -23.48 39.69
CA ASN A 441 -6.45 -23.82 40.35
C ASN A 441 -5.57 -24.84 39.57
N ASN A 442 -5.74 -24.96 38.26
CA ASN A 442 -4.78 -25.73 37.46
C ASN A 442 -3.49 -24.91 37.27
N GLU A 443 -2.36 -25.52 37.56
CA GLU A 443 -1.05 -24.91 37.45
C GLU A 443 -0.42 -25.26 36.11
N THR A 444 0.06 -24.24 35.39
CA THR A 444 0.76 -24.42 34.10
C THR A 444 2.09 -23.68 34.16
N PRO A 445 3.24 -24.38 34.02
CA PRO A 445 4.54 -23.75 34.06
C PRO A 445 4.79 -22.92 32.80
N ALA A 446 5.51 -21.80 32.94
CA ALA A 446 5.96 -20.94 31.85
C ALA A 446 7.44 -20.61 32.02
N ALA A 447 8.22 -20.76 30.94
CA ALA A 447 9.66 -20.56 30.94
C ALA A 447 10.04 -19.06 30.87
N SER A 448 9.14 -18.20 30.39
CA SER A 448 9.39 -16.79 30.15
C SER A 448 8.12 -15.96 30.35
N LEU A 449 8.26 -14.64 30.45
CA LEU A 449 7.12 -13.72 30.45
C LEU A 449 6.34 -13.75 29.14
N ALA A 450 7.00 -13.99 28.00
CA ALA A 450 6.32 -14.25 26.74
C ALA A 450 5.43 -15.50 26.84
N GLY A 451 5.93 -16.57 27.46
CA GLY A 451 5.13 -17.77 27.77
C GLY A 451 3.98 -17.52 28.75
N VAL A 452 4.15 -16.64 29.72
CA VAL A 452 3.06 -16.20 30.61
C VAL A 452 1.94 -15.53 29.82
N LEU A 453 2.29 -14.59 28.90
CA LEU A 453 1.33 -13.90 28.03
C LEU A 453 0.49 -14.91 27.22
N GLU A 454 1.17 -15.91 26.62
CA GLU A 454 0.50 -16.95 25.84
C GLU A 454 -0.46 -17.78 26.70
N LYS A 455 -0.03 -18.20 27.91
CA LYS A 455 -0.86 -18.98 28.83
C LYS A 455 -2.08 -18.19 29.34
N VAL A 456 -1.94 -16.88 29.59
CA VAL A 456 -3.08 -16.02 29.94
C VAL A 456 -4.08 -15.95 28.79
N ARG A 457 -3.61 -15.84 27.52
CA ARG A 457 -4.48 -15.91 26.33
C ARG A 457 -5.18 -17.26 26.20
N GLU A 458 -4.46 -18.36 26.44
CA GLU A 458 -5.06 -19.70 26.45
C GLU A 458 -6.16 -19.83 27.52
N ASN A 459 -5.95 -19.28 28.72
CA ASN A 459 -6.98 -19.21 29.74
C ASN A 459 -8.18 -18.38 29.30
N GLY A 460 -7.93 -17.28 28.58
CA GLY A 460 -8.98 -16.46 27.98
C GLY A 460 -9.84 -17.18 26.95
N LYS A 461 -9.28 -18.19 26.26
CA LYS A 461 -10.03 -19.03 25.31
C LYS A 461 -10.96 -20.03 25.99
N LYS A 462 -10.76 -20.33 27.27
CA LYS A 462 -11.58 -21.31 27.99
C LYS A 462 -13.02 -20.82 28.16
N GLY A 463 -13.97 -21.62 27.69
CA GLY A 463 -15.41 -21.32 27.82
C GLY A 463 -15.91 -20.22 26.89
N ILE A 464 -15.15 -19.87 25.87
CA ILE A 464 -15.60 -19.02 24.78
C ILE A 464 -15.67 -19.83 23.47
N GLU A 465 -16.58 -19.45 22.60
CA GLU A 465 -16.67 -19.89 21.24
C GLU A 465 -16.22 -18.75 20.34
N VAL A 466 -15.23 -19.03 19.50
CA VAL A 466 -14.69 -18.06 18.51
C VAL A 466 -15.10 -18.52 17.13
N GLN A 467 -15.93 -17.74 16.48
CA GLN A 467 -16.28 -17.93 15.07
C GLN A 467 -15.48 -16.96 14.23
N ARG A 468 -14.69 -17.47 13.28
CA ARG A 468 -14.01 -16.66 12.28
C ARG A 468 -14.91 -16.54 11.05
N TYR A 469 -15.10 -15.32 10.56
CA TYR A 469 -15.75 -15.06 9.28
C TYR A 469 -14.70 -14.97 8.18
N LYS A 470 -14.77 -15.82 7.17
CA LYS A 470 -13.91 -15.75 5.98
C LYS A 470 -14.48 -14.79 4.94
N GLY A 471 -15.81 -14.71 4.86
CA GLY A 471 -16.50 -13.83 3.93
C GLY A 471 -17.84 -13.32 4.46
N LEU A 472 -18.33 -12.25 3.86
CA LEU A 472 -19.61 -11.61 4.17
C LEU A 472 -20.81 -12.53 3.94
N GLY A 473 -20.66 -13.52 3.04
CA GLY A 473 -21.69 -14.51 2.76
C GLY A 473 -21.96 -15.48 3.91
N GLU A 474 -21.07 -15.56 4.91
CA GLU A 474 -21.26 -16.35 6.13
C GLU A 474 -22.09 -15.61 7.18
N MET A 475 -22.29 -14.30 7.01
CA MET A 475 -23.08 -13.47 7.91
C MET A 475 -24.55 -13.44 7.47
N ASN A 476 -25.45 -13.59 8.44
CA ASN A 476 -26.87 -13.35 8.19
C ASN A 476 -27.18 -11.85 8.11
N ALA A 477 -28.39 -11.50 7.70
CA ALA A 477 -28.81 -10.12 7.48
C ALA A 477 -28.73 -9.23 8.74
N GLU A 478 -29.04 -9.76 9.90
CA GLU A 478 -29.00 -9.05 11.19
C GLU A 478 -27.56 -8.79 11.62
N GLN A 479 -26.70 -9.80 11.54
CA GLN A 479 -25.26 -9.68 11.83
C GLN A 479 -24.60 -8.65 10.94
N LEU A 480 -24.89 -8.68 9.62
CA LEU A 480 -24.32 -7.72 8.68
C LEU A 480 -24.81 -6.29 8.93
N TRP A 481 -26.09 -6.14 9.29
CA TRP A 481 -26.64 -4.86 9.72
C TRP A 481 -25.91 -4.31 10.95
N GLU A 482 -25.92 -5.08 12.05
CA GLU A 482 -25.37 -4.63 13.33
C GLU A 482 -23.88 -4.26 13.30
N THR A 483 -23.10 -4.91 12.43
CA THR A 483 -21.64 -4.75 12.42
C THR A 483 -21.13 -3.83 11.33
N THR A 484 -21.80 -3.83 10.16
CA THR A 484 -21.20 -3.24 8.96
C THR A 484 -22.09 -2.19 8.27
N MET A 485 -23.42 -2.23 8.50
CA MET A 485 -24.35 -1.37 7.78
C MET A 485 -25.04 -0.33 8.65
N ASP A 486 -25.23 -0.58 9.96
CA ASP A 486 -25.83 0.37 10.90
C ASP A 486 -24.94 1.60 11.04
N PRO A 487 -25.40 2.81 10.67
CA PRO A 487 -24.62 4.03 10.78
C PRO A 487 -24.11 4.36 12.19
N ALA A 488 -24.81 3.85 13.23
CA ALA A 488 -24.44 4.10 14.63
C ALA A 488 -23.29 3.21 15.11
N ARG A 489 -23.05 2.06 14.46
CA ARG A 489 -22.11 1.02 14.94
C ARG A 489 -20.99 0.71 13.97
N ARG A 490 -21.25 0.84 12.67
CA ARG A 490 -20.30 0.47 11.61
C ARG A 490 -19.04 1.33 11.64
N THR A 491 -17.93 0.74 11.21
CA THR A 491 -16.68 1.43 10.93
C THR A 491 -16.48 1.55 9.42
N LEU A 492 -16.28 2.76 8.93
CA LEU A 492 -15.97 3.04 7.53
C LEU A 492 -14.63 3.74 7.43
N LEU A 493 -13.74 3.22 6.58
CA LEU A 493 -12.51 3.90 6.19
C LEU A 493 -12.79 4.81 5.00
N ARG A 494 -12.60 6.11 5.18
CA ARG A 494 -12.73 7.08 4.10
C ARG A 494 -11.49 7.02 3.21
N VAL A 495 -11.68 6.82 1.93
CA VAL A 495 -10.60 6.88 0.94
C VAL A 495 -10.19 8.34 0.74
N ARG A 496 -8.89 8.63 0.87
CA ARG A 496 -8.31 9.95 0.66
C ARG A 496 -7.21 9.89 -0.38
N LEU A 497 -7.07 10.94 -1.13
CA LEU A 497 -5.97 11.16 -2.07
C LEU A 497 -5.07 12.24 -1.48
N GLU A 498 -4.01 11.84 -0.79
CA GLU A 498 -3.06 12.76 -0.16
C GLU A 498 -1.97 13.19 -1.13
N ASP A 499 -1.48 12.25 -1.93
CA ASP A 499 -0.50 12.48 -3.00
C ASP A 499 -0.96 11.78 -4.27
N ALA A 500 -1.39 12.58 -5.26
CA ALA A 500 -1.88 12.06 -6.53
C ALA A 500 -0.77 11.42 -7.37
N TYR A 501 0.48 11.90 -7.25
CA TYR A 501 1.61 11.36 -7.98
C TYR A 501 2.02 9.99 -7.45
N ALA A 502 2.18 9.87 -6.14
CA ALA A 502 2.48 8.59 -5.49
C ALA A 502 1.38 7.54 -5.73
N ALA A 503 0.10 7.96 -5.71
CA ALA A 503 -1.01 7.09 -6.03
C ALA A 503 -0.99 6.61 -7.49
N ASP A 504 -0.68 7.51 -8.44
CA ASP A 504 -0.56 7.17 -9.86
C ASP A 504 0.53 6.14 -10.11
N ASP A 505 1.71 6.33 -9.52
CA ASP A 505 2.82 5.38 -9.62
C ASP A 505 2.46 4.03 -8.99
N MET A 506 1.82 4.02 -7.83
CA MET A 506 1.39 2.78 -7.17
C MET A 506 0.38 2.00 -8.03
N PHE A 507 -0.61 2.66 -8.63
CA PHE A 507 -1.55 2.00 -9.55
C PHE A 507 -0.84 1.48 -10.81
N LYS A 508 0.12 2.21 -11.38
CA LYS A 508 0.93 1.73 -12.51
C LYS A 508 1.75 0.49 -12.15
N ILE A 509 2.40 0.49 -11.00
CA ILE A 509 3.20 -0.65 -10.52
C ILE A 509 2.31 -1.88 -10.29
N LEU A 510 1.27 -1.74 -9.47
CA LEU A 510 0.44 -2.87 -9.04
C LEU A 510 -0.49 -3.36 -10.13
N MET A 511 -1.11 -2.46 -10.88
CA MET A 511 -2.21 -2.76 -11.81
C MET A 511 -1.83 -2.59 -13.28
N GLY A 512 -0.67 -2.00 -13.58
CA GLY A 512 -0.18 -1.78 -14.95
C GLY A 512 0.33 -3.04 -15.66
N ASP A 513 0.75 -2.88 -16.92
CA ASP A 513 1.22 -3.99 -17.79
C ASP A 513 2.66 -4.43 -17.50
N VAL A 514 3.49 -3.58 -16.87
CA VAL A 514 4.90 -3.84 -16.60
C VAL A 514 5.05 -4.83 -15.45
N VAL A 515 5.43 -6.07 -15.79
CA VAL A 515 5.58 -7.16 -14.82
C VAL A 515 6.84 -6.99 -13.96
N SER A 516 7.93 -6.46 -14.54
CA SER A 516 9.20 -6.28 -13.81
C SER A 516 9.07 -5.33 -12.62
N ALA A 517 8.41 -4.18 -12.80
CA ALA A 517 8.19 -3.21 -11.72
C ALA A 517 7.36 -3.81 -10.58
N ARG A 518 6.33 -4.61 -10.90
CA ARG A 518 5.53 -5.31 -9.89
C ARG A 518 6.31 -6.39 -9.17
N LYS A 519 7.16 -7.16 -9.89
CA LYS A 519 8.01 -8.18 -9.29
C LYS A 519 9.00 -7.55 -8.31
N GLU A 520 9.66 -6.47 -8.72
CA GLU A 520 10.58 -5.71 -7.87
C GLU A 520 9.88 -5.17 -6.61
N PHE A 521 8.68 -4.59 -6.75
CA PHE A 521 7.88 -4.14 -5.62
C PHE A 521 7.56 -5.28 -4.64
N ILE A 522 7.15 -6.46 -5.15
CA ILE A 522 6.86 -7.63 -4.32
C ILE A 522 8.14 -8.11 -3.59
N GLU A 523 9.28 -8.13 -4.26
CA GLU A 523 10.56 -8.55 -3.67
C GLU A 523 11.00 -7.57 -2.56
N GLN A 524 10.85 -6.26 -2.78
CA GLN A 524 11.18 -5.23 -1.79
C GLN A 524 10.29 -5.30 -0.54
N HIS A 525 9.00 -5.61 -0.70
CA HIS A 525 8.02 -5.65 0.39
C HIS A 525 7.67 -7.06 0.88
N ALA A 526 8.41 -8.09 0.45
CA ALA A 526 8.11 -9.49 0.78
C ALA A 526 8.11 -9.76 2.30
N LEU A 527 8.97 -9.07 3.06
CA LEU A 527 9.07 -9.22 4.51
C LEU A 527 7.96 -8.50 5.28
N GLU A 528 7.23 -7.59 4.63
CA GLU A 528 6.11 -6.85 5.24
C GLU A 528 4.80 -7.65 5.25
N VAL A 529 4.74 -8.72 4.47
CA VAL A 529 3.54 -9.57 4.37
C VAL A 529 3.35 -10.38 5.66
N THR A 530 2.21 -10.19 6.32
CA THR A 530 1.89 -10.86 7.59
C THR A 530 1.01 -12.08 7.45
N ASP A 531 0.11 -12.07 6.46
CA ASP A 531 -0.88 -13.11 6.24
C ASP A 531 -0.79 -13.58 4.77
N LEU A 532 0.03 -14.60 4.54
CA LEU A 532 -0.02 -15.37 3.31
C LEU A 532 -1.12 -16.42 3.48
N ASP A 533 -2.16 -16.31 2.69
CA ASP A 533 -3.18 -17.37 2.57
C ASP A 533 -2.57 -18.48 1.67
N VAL A 534 -1.86 -19.43 2.31
CA VAL A 534 -1.18 -20.55 1.66
C VAL A 534 -1.98 -21.82 1.92
#